data_84010954ef1fe1d9b9ac9681563accf3
#
_entry.id   84010954ef1fe1d9b9ac9681563accf3
#
_cell.length_a   1.000
_cell.length_b   1.000
_cell.length_c   1.000
_cell.angle_alpha   90.00
_cell.angle_beta   90.00
_cell.angle_gamma   90.00
#
_symmetry.space_group_name_H-M   'P 1'
#
loop_
_entity.id
_entity.type
_entity.pdbx_description
1 polymer ?
#
loop_
_entity_poly.entity_id
_entity_poly.type
_entity_poly.pdbx_seq_one_letter_code
_entity_poly.pdbx_strand_id
1 'polypeptide(L)'
;MTSKDLSIFNSLRPFSIGFDDMFDQFESMLGNGGMTMQSNYPPYNIRKTGKDNYSIEVALAGFNKKDVEVEFEDNILTVRTKQLNKSEDQNVDGEIIHKGISQRQFARSFTIADDVKVSDAELKDGLLTIACERILPDHKKKRLIDIK
;
A
#
# COMPACT_ATOMS: atom_id res chain seq x y z
N MET A 1 13.26 11.29 -25.66
CA MET A 1 13.25 9.83 -25.44
C MET A 1 13.23 9.41 -23.96
N THR A 2 13.45 10.28 -23.04
CA THR A 2 13.71 9.95 -21.64
C THR A 2 12.61 10.31 -20.66
N SER A 3 11.62 11.08 -21.07
CA SER A 3 10.56 11.57 -20.16
C SER A 3 9.44 10.55 -19.88
N LYS A 4 9.29 9.53 -20.70
CA LYS A 4 8.28 8.48 -20.48
C LYS A 4 8.71 7.42 -19.46
N ASP A 5 9.99 7.09 -19.43
CA ASP A 5 10.51 6.07 -18.52
C ASP A 5 10.55 6.57 -17.07
N LEU A 6 10.78 7.87 -16.88
CA LEU A 6 10.81 8.50 -15.56
C LEU A 6 9.42 8.58 -14.90
N SER A 7 8.36 8.69 -15.69
CA SER A 7 6.99 8.74 -15.15
C SER A 7 6.52 7.40 -14.59
N ILE A 8 7.05 6.28 -15.12
CA ILE A 8 6.73 4.93 -14.66
C ILE A 8 7.22 4.71 -13.23
N PHE A 9 8.43 5.15 -12.91
CA PHE A 9 8.98 5.01 -11.56
C PHE A 9 8.23 5.83 -10.52
N ASN A 10 7.83 7.05 -10.86
CA ASN A 10 7.00 7.87 -9.98
C ASN A 10 5.62 7.25 -9.73
N SER A 11 5.08 6.55 -10.72
CA SER A 11 3.81 5.83 -10.58
C SER A 11 3.94 4.55 -9.74
N LEU A 12 5.11 3.93 -9.69
CA LEU A 12 5.35 2.70 -8.95
C LEU A 12 5.69 2.94 -7.48
N ARG A 13 6.25 4.09 -7.12
CA ARG A 13 6.68 4.40 -5.76
C ARG A 13 5.58 4.19 -4.70
N PRO A 14 4.34 4.70 -4.87
CA PRO A 14 3.27 4.51 -3.89
C PRO A 14 2.82 3.06 -3.71
N PHE A 15 3.21 2.17 -4.63
CA PHE A 15 2.80 0.76 -4.63
C PHE A 15 3.91 -0.19 -4.19
N SER A 16 5.10 0.33 -3.88
CA SER A 16 6.29 -0.48 -3.56
C SER A 16 6.67 -0.33 -2.10
N ILE A 17 6.91 -1.45 -1.44
CA ILE A 17 7.27 -1.52 -0.03
C ILE A 17 8.60 -2.25 0.12
N GLY A 18 9.54 -1.65 0.87
CA GLY A 18 10.90 -2.16 1.02
C GLY A 18 11.90 -1.67 0.00
N PHE A 19 11.48 -0.81 -0.94
CA PHE A 19 12.32 -0.17 -1.95
C PHE A 19 12.55 1.33 -1.69
N ASP A 20 12.18 1.82 -0.51
CA ASP A 20 12.19 3.23 -0.14
C ASP A 20 13.57 3.87 -0.32
N ASP A 21 14.64 3.22 0.13
CA ASP A 21 16.02 3.75 0.00
C ASP A 21 16.43 3.93 -1.48
N MET A 22 16.01 3.00 -2.34
CA MET A 22 16.28 3.08 -3.77
C MET A 22 15.49 4.20 -4.44
N PHE A 23 14.23 4.39 -4.06
CA PHE A 23 13.39 5.46 -4.58
C PHE A 23 13.84 6.83 -4.10
N ASP A 24 14.30 6.97 -2.86
CA ASP A 24 14.82 8.22 -2.32
C ASP A 24 16.10 8.68 -3.04
N GLN A 25 17.00 7.74 -3.35
CA GLN A 25 18.18 8.03 -4.15
C GLN A 25 17.80 8.48 -5.58
N PHE A 26 16.83 7.80 -6.16
CA PHE A 26 16.36 8.11 -7.51
C PHE A 26 15.65 9.48 -7.57
N GLU A 27 14.82 9.79 -6.59
CA GLU A 27 14.14 11.09 -6.48
C GLU A 27 15.13 12.25 -6.29
N SER A 28 16.15 12.05 -5.46
CA SER A 28 17.24 13.03 -5.28
C SER A 28 17.99 13.30 -6.57
N MET A 29 18.10 12.32 -7.44
CA MET A 29 18.79 12.44 -8.73
C MET A 29 17.96 13.17 -9.79
N LEU A 30 16.63 13.09 -9.73
CA LEU A 30 15.72 13.62 -10.73
C LEU A 30 15.17 15.02 -10.43
N GLY A 31 15.27 15.47 -9.18
CA GLY A 31 14.66 16.73 -8.77
C GLY A 31 13.12 16.70 -8.78
N ASN A 32 12.52 17.57 -8.03
CA ASN A 32 11.08 17.70 -7.80
C ASN A 32 10.25 17.76 -9.09
N GLY A 33 9.85 16.63 -9.62
CA GLY A 33 9.01 16.53 -10.83
C GLY A 33 7.62 15.98 -10.55
N GLY A 34 6.65 16.86 -10.52
CA GLY A 34 5.26 16.71 -10.94
C GLY A 34 4.45 15.50 -10.46
N MET A 35 3.56 15.73 -9.51
CA MET A 35 2.48 14.82 -9.13
C MET A 35 1.49 14.62 -10.30
N THR A 36 1.37 13.40 -10.78
CA THR A 36 0.22 13.01 -11.60
C THR A 36 -0.93 12.62 -10.66
N MET A 37 -2.05 13.31 -10.77
CA MET A 37 -3.29 12.97 -10.07
C MET A 37 -3.87 11.66 -10.62
N GLN A 38 -3.48 10.52 -10.06
CA GLN A 38 -4.26 9.30 -10.21
C GLN A 38 -5.38 9.26 -9.16
N SER A 39 -6.52 8.68 -9.53
CA SER A 39 -7.62 8.42 -8.60
C SER A 39 -7.11 7.64 -7.38
N ASN A 40 -6.97 8.31 -6.25
CA ASN A 40 -6.44 7.73 -5.01
C ASN A 40 -7.55 7.10 -4.14
N TYR A 41 -8.42 6.29 -4.75
CA TYR A 41 -9.42 5.57 -3.99
C TYR A 41 -9.06 4.08 -3.87
N PRO A 42 -9.12 3.51 -2.67
CA PRO A 42 -9.25 4.20 -1.38
C PRO A 42 -7.97 4.96 -0.99
N PRO A 43 -8.07 6.03 -0.19
CA PRO A 43 -6.90 6.72 0.35
C PRO A 43 -6.06 5.76 1.20
N TYR A 44 -4.74 5.86 1.09
CA TYR A 44 -3.83 5.02 1.85
C TYR A 44 -2.56 5.76 2.23
N ASN A 45 -1.91 5.28 3.28
CA ASN A 45 -0.57 5.68 3.67
C ASN A 45 0.35 4.46 3.67
N ILE A 46 1.60 4.68 3.31
CA ILE A 46 2.68 3.73 3.57
C ILE A 46 3.61 4.40 4.56
N ARG A 47 3.83 3.74 5.70
CA ARG A 47 4.61 4.28 6.80
C ARG A 47 5.74 3.33 7.14
N LYS A 48 6.94 3.88 7.29
CA LYS A 48 8.07 3.16 7.87
C LYS A 48 8.02 3.38 9.39
N THR A 49 7.67 2.36 10.14
CA THR A 49 7.46 2.43 11.59
C THR A 49 8.70 2.14 12.41
N GLY A 50 9.73 1.58 11.77
CA GLY A 50 11.02 1.27 12.37
C GLY A 50 12.04 0.98 11.29
N LYS A 51 13.23 0.55 11.68
CA LYS A 51 14.31 0.23 10.74
C LYS A 51 13.88 -0.81 9.69
N ASP A 52 13.20 -1.84 10.13
CA ASP A 52 12.79 -2.97 9.29
C ASP A 52 11.26 -3.20 9.32
N ASN A 53 10.50 -2.23 9.81
CA ASN A 53 9.06 -2.35 9.94
C ASN A 53 8.34 -1.31 9.09
N TYR A 54 7.29 -1.77 8.40
CA TYR A 54 6.43 -0.96 7.54
C TYR A 54 4.98 -1.18 7.90
N SER A 55 4.15 -0.20 7.66
CA SER A 55 2.71 -0.28 7.81
C SER A 55 2.03 0.33 6.58
N ILE A 56 1.07 -0.39 6.03
CA ILE A 56 0.15 0.13 5.03
C ILE A 56 -1.16 0.43 5.75
N GLU A 57 -1.63 1.66 5.64
CA GLU A 57 -2.90 2.09 6.21
C GLU A 57 -3.86 2.45 5.08
N VAL A 58 -5.00 1.78 5.01
CA VAL A 58 -6.02 2.02 3.97
C VAL A 58 -7.30 2.51 4.64
N ALA A 59 -7.77 3.69 4.22
CA ALA A 59 -9.01 4.27 4.74
C ALA A 59 -10.23 3.57 4.13
N LEU A 60 -10.97 2.85 4.95
CA LEU A 60 -12.12 2.03 4.56
C LEU A 60 -13.34 2.34 5.42
N ALA A 61 -13.69 3.63 5.50
CA ALA A 61 -14.88 4.07 6.22
C ALA A 61 -16.15 3.40 5.67
N GLY A 62 -16.92 2.78 6.55
CA GLY A 62 -18.16 2.09 6.20
C GLY A 62 -18.02 0.65 5.72
N PHE A 63 -16.80 0.14 5.52
CA PHE A 63 -16.56 -1.25 5.18
C PHE A 63 -16.44 -2.13 6.44
N ASN A 64 -16.99 -3.32 6.36
CA ASN A 64 -16.80 -4.37 7.36
C ASN A 64 -15.68 -5.32 6.95
N LYS A 65 -15.12 -6.03 7.91
CA LYS A 65 -14.09 -7.06 7.66
C LYS A 65 -14.50 -8.09 6.60
N LYS A 66 -15.78 -8.45 6.55
CA LYS A 66 -16.33 -9.40 5.57
C LYS A 66 -16.36 -8.86 4.13
N ASP A 67 -16.32 -7.55 3.95
CA ASP A 67 -16.45 -6.89 2.65
C ASP A 67 -15.11 -6.72 1.94
N VAL A 68 -14.01 -6.93 2.64
CA VAL A 68 -12.64 -6.70 2.16
C VAL A 68 -11.84 -7.99 2.22
N GLU A 69 -10.98 -8.17 1.25
CA GLU A 69 -10.06 -9.29 1.14
C GLU A 69 -8.64 -8.77 0.93
N VAL A 70 -7.69 -9.38 1.63
CA VAL A 70 -6.26 -9.10 1.49
C VAL A 70 -5.57 -10.38 1.03
N GLU A 71 -4.91 -10.32 -0.12
CA GLU A 71 -4.15 -11.43 -0.68
C GLU A 71 -2.68 -11.06 -0.84
N PHE A 72 -1.80 -12.02 -0.63
CA PHE A 72 -0.38 -11.87 -0.91
C PHE A 72 0.14 -13.04 -1.73
N GLU A 73 0.55 -12.77 -2.96
CA GLU A 73 1.07 -13.76 -3.89
C GLU A 73 2.12 -13.11 -4.80
N ASP A 74 3.21 -13.81 -5.08
CA ASP A 74 4.29 -13.38 -5.99
C ASP A 74 4.80 -11.96 -5.70
N ASN A 75 5.04 -11.65 -4.43
CA ASN A 75 5.48 -10.34 -3.96
C ASN A 75 4.49 -9.19 -4.23
N ILE A 76 3.25 -9.52 -4.51
CA ILE A 76 2.18 -8.55 -4.70
C ILE A 76 1.15 -8.72 -3.59
N LEU A 77 0.95 -7.65 -2.82
CA LEU A 77 -0.10 -7.53 -1.83
C LEU A 77 -1.29 -6.84 -2.48
N THR A 78 -2.42 -7.50 -2.55
CA THR A 78 -3.64 -6.97 -3.12
C THR A 78 -4.73 -6.81 -2.06
N VAL A 79 -5.25 -5.61 -1.94
CA VAL A 79 -6.42 -5.28 -1.12
C VAL A 79 -7.58 -5.02 -2.05
N ARG A 80 -8.65 -5.79 -1.92
CA ARG A 80 -9.83 -5.63 -2.78
C ARG A 80 -11.13 -5.79 -2.01
N THR A 81 -12.18 -5.20 -2.54
CA THR A 81 -13.53 -5.46 -2.08
C THR A 81 -14.04 -6.79 -2.64
N LYS A 82 -14.69 -7.58 -1.79
CA LYS A 82 -15.58 -8.64 -2.23
C LYS A 82 -16.80 -8.01 -2.90
N GLN A 83 -17.58 -8.79 -3.65
CA GLN A 83 -18.79 -8.28 -4.29
C GLN A 83 -19.70 -7.61 -3.24
N LEU A 84 -19.85 -6.30 -3.39
CA LEU A 84 -20.85 -5.56 -2.62
C LEU A 84 -22.20 -5.89 -3.22
N ASN A 85 -23.03 -6.61 -2.47
CA ASN A 85 -24.42 -6.77 -2.86
C ASN A 85 -25.08 -5.39 -2.79
N LYS A 86 -25.50 -4.88 -3.93
CA LYS A 86 -26.15 -3.56 -4.07
C LYS A 86 -27.47 -3.41 -3.27
N SER A 87 -27.90 -4.47 -2.60
CA SER A 87 -29.15 -4.50 -1.82
C SER A 87 -29.08 -3.83 -0.45
N GLU A 88 -27.89 -3.47 0.03
CA GLU A 88 -27.74 -2.81 1.34
C GLU A 88 -27.83 -1.26 1.26
N ASP A 89 -27.74 -0.67 0.08
CA ASP A 89 -27.88 0.78 -0.12
C ASP A 89 -29.34 1.30 0.04
N GLN A 90 -30.31 0.39 0.20
CA GLN A 90 -31.74 0.76 0.22
C GLN A 90 -32.32 0.99 1.62
N ASN A 91 -31.56 0.82 2.69
CA ASN A 91 -32.04 0.97 4.07
C ASN A 91 -31.37 2.11 4.84
N VAL A 92 -30.87 3.12 4.16
CA VAL A 92 -30.42 4.33 4.84
C VAL A 92 -31.62 5.27 4.94
N ASP A 93 -32.16 5.43 6.16
CA ASP A 93 -33.21 6.41 6.43
C ASP A 93 -32.69 7.81 6.11
N GLY A 94 -33.27 8.44 5.10
CA GLY A 94 -33.00 9.83 4.77
C GLY A 94 -32.44 10.09 3.37
N GLU A 95 -32.46 11.34 2.97
CA GLU A 95 -31.91 11.85 1.71
C GLU A 95 -30.47 12.34 1.92
N ILE A 96 -29.54 11.90 1.09
CA ILE A 96 -28.17 12.39 1.12
C ILE A 96 -28.10 13.75 0.44
N ILE A 97 -27.86 14.82 1.20
CA ILE A 97 -27.69 16.18 0.70
C ILE A 97 -26.28 16.39 0.15
N HIS A 98 -25.28 15.80 0.77
CA HIS A 98 -23.87 15.84 0.34
C HIS A 98 -23.21 14.48 0.53
N LYS A 99 -22.55 13.97 -0.52
CA LYS A 99 -21.84 12.70 -0.48
C LYS A 99 -20.34 12.92 -0.65
N GLY A 100 -19.62 12.94 0.46
CA GLY A 100 -18.14 13.01 0.48
C GLY A 100 -17.47 11.68 0.78
N ILE A 101 -18.19 10.71 1.36
CA ILE A 101 -17.71 9.37 1.66
C ILE A 101 -18.35 8.41 0.67
N SER A 102 -17.51 7.70 -0.09
CA SER A 102 -17.98 6.70 -1.05
C SER A 102 -17.52 5.30 -0.68
N GLN A 103 -18.46 4.35 -0.74
CA GLN A 103 -18.18 2.93 -0.71
C GLN A 103 -18.25 2.40 -2.13
N ARG A 104 -17.11 2.17 -2.75
CA ARG A 104 -17.01 1.64 -4.12
C ARG A 104 -16.19 0.37 -4.13
N GLN A 105 -16.44 -0.44 -5.14
CA GLN A 105 -15.53 -1.55 -5.44
C GLN A 105 -14.16 -1.01 -5.82
N PHE A 106 -13.13 -1.62 -5.27
CA PHE A 106 -11.74 -1.30 -5.58
C PHE A 106 -10.88 -2.56 -5.56
N ALA A 107 -9.76 -2.48 -6.24
CA ALA A 107 -8.65 -3.40 -6.10
C ALA A 107 -7.37 -2.57 -6.14
N ARG A 108 -6.57 -2.66 -5.08
CA ARG A 108 -5.31 -1.95 -4.97
C ARG A 108 -4.18 -2.92 -4.68
N SER A 109 -3.12 -2.84 -5.47
CA SER A 109 -1.96 -3.71 -5.36
C SER A 109 -0.72 -2.93 -4.94
N PHE A 110 0.09 -3.57 -4.09
CA PHE A 110 1.37 -3.05 -3.61
C PHE A 110 2.45 -4.07 -3.93
N THR A 111 3.57 -3.63 -4.49
CA THR A 111 4.73 -4.48 -4.71
C THR A 111 5.56 -4.56 -3.43
N ILE A 112 5.82 -5.77 -2.98
CA ILE A 112 6.57 -6.06 -1.74
C ILE A 112 7.94 -6.60 -2.14
N ALA A 113 9.01 -6.08 -1.52
CA ALA A 113 10.35 -6.59 -1.74
C ALA A 113 10.51 -8.04 -1.23
N ASP A 114 11.42 -8.80 -1.82
CA ASP A 114 11.63 -10.23 -1.51
C ASP A 114 11.98 -10.50 -0.04
N ASP A 115 12.64 -9.55 0.59
CA ASP A 115 13.06 -9.62 1.99
C ASP A 115 12.02 -9.07 2.98
N VAL A 116 10.85 -8.65 2.50
CA VAL A 116 9.76 -8.15 3.34
C VAL A 116 8.64 -9.19 3.42
N LYS A 117 8.19 -9.46 4.64
CA LYS A 117 7.04 -10.32 4.92
C LYS A 117 5.86 -9.53 5.41
N VAL A 118 4.68 -9.91 4.96
CA VAL A 118 3.41 -9.43 5.51
C VAL A 118 3.11 -10.24 6.76
N SER A 119 3.02 -9.58 7.91
CA SER A 119 2.87 -10.25 9.21
C SER A 119 1.44 -10.28 9.71
N ASP A 120 0.69 -9.21 9.54
CA ASP A 120 -0.68 -9.11 10.06
C ASP A 120 -1.50 -8.06 9.31
N ALA A 121 -2.82 -8.20 9.39
CA ALA A 121 -3.77 -7.23 8.83
C ALA A 121 -4.98 -7.09 9.80
N GLU A 122 -5.27 -5.86 10.19
CA GLU A 122 -6.38 -5.53 11.09
C GLU A 122 -7.24 -4.41 10.50
N LEU A 123 -8.56 -4.59 10.51
CA LEU A 123 -9.52 -3.54 10.23
C LEU A 123 -10.16 -3.06 11.53
N LYS A 124 -9.83 -1.83 11.91
CA LYS A 124 -10.32 -1.20 13.13
C LYS A 124 -10.60 0.28 12.89
N ASP A 125 -11.71 0.75 13.43
CA ASP A 125 -12.12 2.15 13.37
C ASP A 125 -12.14 2.73 11.92
N GLY A 126 -12.50 1.91 10.94
CA GLY A 126 -12.52 2.30 9.53
C GLY A 126 -11.15 2.36 8.85
N LEU A 127 -10.10 1.89 9.51
CA LEU A 127 -8.75 1.86 8.98
C LEU A 127 -8.25 0.40 8.89
N LEU A 128 -7.89 -0.03 7.68
CA LEU A 128 -7.19 -1.30 7.48
C LEU A 128 -5.70 -1.05 7.63
N THR A 129 -5.09 -1.67 8.62
CA THR A 129 -3.65 -1.59 8.86
C THR A 129 -3.01 -2.93 8.54
N ILE A 130 -2.04 -2.94 7.64
CA ILE A 130 -1.29 -4.13 7.24
C ILE A 130 0.16 -3.94 7.69
N ALA A 131 0.62 -4.81 8.57
CA ALA A 131 1.99 -4.77 9.09
C ALA A 131 2.92 -5.62 8.21
N CYS A 132 4.06 -5.05 7.88
CA CYS A 132 5.12 -5.71 7.12
C CYS A 132 6.45 -5.59 7.85
N GLU A 133 7.28 -6.60 7.76
CA GLU A 133 8.59 -6.66 8.39
C GLU A 133 9.65 -7.13 7.40
N ARG A 134 10.77 -6.41 7.34
CA ARG A 134 11.94 -6.84 6.57
C ARG A 134 12.70 -7.90 7.37
N ILE A 135 12.91 -9.06 6.76
CA ILE A 135 13.69 -10.14 7.31
C ILE A 135 14.90 -10.34 6.42
N LEU A 136 16.07 -9.88 6.88
CA LEU A 136 17.32 -10.09 6.16
C LEU A 136 17.77 -11.56 6.28
N PRO A 137 17.94 -12.27 5.16
CA PRO A 137 18.57 -13.59 5.17
C PRO A 137 19.97 -13.51 5.76
N ASP A 138 20.44 -14.60 6.37
CA ASP A 138 21.75 -14.64 7.04
C ASP A 138 22.91 -14.25 6.10
N HIS A 139 22.84 -14.59 4.82
CA HIS A 139 23.84 -14.23 3.82
C HIS A 139 23.90 -12.73 3.49
N LYS A 140 22.84 -11.96 3.80
CA LYS A 140 22.78 -10.51 3.60
C LYS A 140 23.12 -9.72 4.87
N LYS A 141 23.22 -10.38 6.02
CA LYS A 141 23.61 -9.73 7.27
C LYS A 141 25.11 -9.40 7.27
N LYS A 142 25.46 -8.27 7.88
CA LYS A 142 26.85 -7.90 8.08
C LYS A 142 27.54 -8.95 8.94
N ARG A 143 28.66 -9.48 8.46
CA ARG A 143 29.54 -10.35 9.23
C ARG A 143 30.96 -9.81 9.17
N LEU A 144 31.72 -9.99 10.24
CA LEU A 144 33.14 -9.73 10.26
C LEU A 144 33.87 -10.94 9.71
N ILE A 145 34.92 -10.70 8.91
CA ILE A 145 35.76 -11.73 8.37
C ILE A 145 37.14 -11.55 9.00
N ASP A 146 37.63 -12.57 9.66
CA ASP A 146 38.97 -12.54 10.26
C ASP A 146 40.05 -12.61 9.18
N ILE A 147 41.00 -11.69 9.29
CA ILE A 147 42.14 -11.62 8.38
C ILE A 147 43.23 -12.52 8.96
N LYS A 148 43.65 -13.52 8.20
CA LYS A 148 44.74 -14.39 8.54
C LYS A 148 46.09 -13.74 8.26
#